data_95cce9a9bb93665ed34457e6834fbfcd
#
_entry.id   95cce9a9bb93665ed34457e6834fbfcd
#
_cell.length_a   1.000
_cell.length_b   1.000
_cell.length_c   1.000
_cell.angle_alpha   90.00
_cell.angle_beta   90.00
_cell.angle_gamma   90.00
#
_symmetry.space_group_name_H-M   'P 1'
#
loop_
_entity.id
_entity.type
_entity.pdbx_description
1 polymer ?
#
loop_
_entity_poly.entity_id
_entity_poly.type
_entity_poly.pdbx_seq_one_letter_code
_entity_poly.pdbx_strand_id
1 'polypeptide(L)'
;HTNIGPISAQPMAIVDSLDRAILTVLRDSGRAPFVDIAKQVGVTERTVRTRMRRMEEAGVIRGYTIREAGIGLTALVRLKVGPGAEIGTLAGEFAGWEGIECVYEISGDADLVAVVHVDDTVALRVLLEKMWHAAPPGEISTTQTELVLEQY
;
A
#
# COMPACT_ATOMS: atom_id res chain seq x y z
N HIS A 1 -1.77 -9.51 -9.58
CA HIS A 1 -1.75 -8.19 -8.92
C HIS A 1 -3.17 -7.78 -8.62
N THR A 2 -3.58 -7.81 -7.35
CA THR A 2 -4.84 -7.23 -6.93
C THR A 2 -4.62 -5.71 -6.88
N ASN A 3 -5.04 -5.01 -7.94
CA ASN A 3 -5.03 -3.55 -7.96
C ASN A 3 -5.97 -3.05 -6.85
N ILE A 4 -5.39 -2.69 -5.73
CA ILE A 4 -6.12 -2.08 -4.62
C ILE A 4 -6.30 -0.61 -5.02
N GLY A 5 -7.41 -0.29 -5.68
CA GLY A 5 -7.73 1.05 -6.15
C GLY A 5 -7.53 2.14 -5.09
N PRO A 6 -7.54 3.42 -5.48
CA PRO A 6 -7.21 4.54 -4.60
C PRO A 6 -8.06 4.52 -3.33
N ILE A 7 -7.45 4.92 -2.20
CA ILE A 7 -8.15 5.19 -0.92
C ILE A 7 -8.94 6.50 -1.08
N SER A 8 -9.73 6.63 -2.14
CA SER A 8 -10.66 7.75 -2.23
C SER A 8 -11.75 7.53 -1.20
N ALA A 9 -12.10 8.58 -0.47
CA ALA A 9 -13.08 8.67 0.60
C ALA A 9 -14.32 7.79 0.37
N GLN A 10 -14.20 6.51 0.63
CA GLN A 10 -15.37 5.66 0.85
C GLN A 10 -15.99 6.10 2.18
N PRO A 11 -17.33 6.14 2.28
CA PRO A 11 -17.97 6.42 3.56
C PRO A 11 -17.36 5.47 4.57
N MET A 12 -16.81 6.03 5.66
CA MET A 12 -16.12 5.26 6.69
C MET A 12 -17.05 4.15 7.14
N ALA A 13 -16.78 2.93 6.72
CA ALA A 13 -17.46 1.76 7.26
C ALA A 13 -17.33 1.85 8.78
N ILE A 14 -18.43 1.76 9.49
CA ILE A 14 -18.44 1.87 10.95
C ILE A 14 -17.67 0.67 11.49
N VAL A 15 -16.42 0.91 11.87
CA VAL A 15 -15.51 -0.05 12.50
C VAL A 15 -15.67 0.12 14.00
N ASP A 16 -16.26 -0.87 14.66
CA ASP A 16 -16.45 -0.86 16.10
C ASP A 16 -15.21 -1.35 16.87
N SER A 17 -15.29 -1.40 18.20
CA SER A 17 -14.18 -1.81 19.04
C SER A 17 -13.75 -3.27 18.82
N LEU A 18 -14.70 -4.17 18.53
CA LEU A 18 -14.41 -5.56 18.22
C LEU A 18 -13.69 -5.71 16.87
N ASP A 19 -14.12 -4.97 15.86
CA ASP A 19 -13.44 -4.95 14.56
C ASP A 19 -12.00 -4.45 14.70
N ARG A 20 -11.78 -3.40 15.49
CA ARG A 20 -10.43 -2.88 15.77
C ARG A 20 -9.55 -3.91 16.47
N ALA A 21 -10.11 -4.64 17.45
CA ALA A 21 -9.39 -5.70 18.13
C ALA A 21 -8.99 -6.83 17.17
N ILE A 22 -9.90 -7.28 16.31
CA ILE A 22 -9.61 -8.29 15.28
C ILE A 22 -8.51 -7.78 14.32
N LEU A 23 -8.61 -6.54 13.83
CA LEU A 23 -7.61 -5.94 12.95
C LEU A 23 -6.23 -5.83 13.62
N THR A 24 -6.18 -5.58 14.93
CA THR A 24 -4.92 -5.55 15.69
C THR A 24 -4.23 -6.90 15.66
N VAL A 25 -4.98 -7.99 15.94
CA VAL A 25 -4.42 -9.36 15.86
C VAL A 25 -3.91 -9.68 14.46
N LEU A 26 -4.68 -9.28 13.42
CA LEU A 26 -4.30 -9.54 12.02
C LEU A 26 -3.08 -8.74 11.57
N ARG A 27 -2.85 -7.53 12.09
CA ARG A 27 -1.64 -6.74 11.79
C ARG A 27 -0.39 -7.40 12.35
N ASP A 28 -0.51 -8.05 13.49
CA ASP A 28 0.58 -8.80 14.11
C ASP A 28 0.77 -10.16 13.44
N SER A 29 -0.32 -10.85 13.15
CA SER A 29 -0.32 -12.15 12.47
C SER A 29 -1.44 -12.25 11.43
N GLY A 30 -1.16 -11.88 10.19
CA GLY A 30 -2.13 -11.90 9.09
C GLY A 30 -2.66 -13.30 8.71
N ARG A 31 -2.05 -14.37 9.24
CA ARG A 31 -2.46 -15.76 9.06
C ARG A 31 -3.04 -16.39 10.32
N ALA A 32 -3.34 -15.62 11.35
CA ALA A 32 -3.92 -16.14 12.58
C ALA A 32 -5.23 -16.90 12.28
N PRO A 33 -5.39 -18.15 12.73
CA PRO A 33 -6.65 -18.90 12.61
C PRO A 33 -7.78 -18.15 13.32
N PHE A 34 -8.98 -18.20 12.77
CA PHE A 34 -10.13 -17.51 13.36
C PHE A 34 -10.43 -17.97 14.80
N VAL A 35 -10.13 -19.23 15.12
CA VAL A 35 -10.27 -19.76 16.48
C VAL A 35 -9.31 -19.06 17.47
N ASP A 36 -8.11 -18.73 17.03
CA ASP A 36 -7.11 -18.06 17.87
C ASP A 36 -7.42 -16.57 18.02
N ILE A 37 -7.88 -15.93 16.93
CA ILE A 37 -8.41 -14.56 16.99
C ILE A 37 -9.58 -14.50 17.97
N ALA A 38 -10.53 -15.42 17.87
CA ALA A 38 -11.71 -15.49 18.75
C ALA A 38 -11.32 -15.58 20.23
N LYS A 39 -10.34 -16.42 20.58
CA LYS A 39 -9.82 -16.54 21.94
C LYS A 39 -9.20 -15.23 22.43
N GLN A 40 -8.40 -14.56 21.58
CA GLN A 40 -7.71 -13.32 21.97
C GLN A 40 -8.69 -12.16 22.18
N VAL A 41 -9.74 -12.04 21.35
CA VAL A 41 -10.70 -10.94 21.43
C VAL A 41 -11.95 -11.28 22.27
N GLY A 42 -12.05 -12.51 22.81
CA GLY A 42 -13.11 -12.90 23.74
C GLY A 42 -14.48 -13.12 23.11
N VAL A 43 -14.52 -13.64 21.88
CA VAL A 43 -15.78 -13.95 21.16
C VAL A 43 -15.74 -15.36 20.54
N THR A 44 -16.82 -15.77 19.88
CA THR A 44 -16.84 -17.06 19.15
C THR A 44 -16.16 -16.94 17.78
N GLU A 45 -15.64 -18.06 17.27
CA GLU A 45 -15.10 -18.14 15.90
C GLU A 45 -16.12 -17.67 14.85
N ARG A 46 -17.40 -18.04 15.03
CA ARG A 46 -18.48 -17.61 14.14
C ARG A 46 -18.62 -16.08 14.09
N THR A 47 -18.44 -15.43 15.24
CA THR A 47 -18.48 -13.95 15.33
C THR A 47 -17.31 -13.36 14.56
N VAL A 48 -16.08 -13.89 14.73
CA VAL A 48 -14.90 -13.44 13.99
C VAL A 48 -15.13 -13.59 12.49
N ARG A 49 -15.59 -14.75 12.04
CA ARG A 49 -15.88 -15.03 10.62
C ARG A 49 -16.86 -14.04 10.02
N THR A 50 -17.93 -13.73 10.76
CA THR A 50 -18.94 -12.76 10.31
C THR A 50 -18.36 -11.34 10.21
N ARG A 51 -17.54 -10.94 11.19
CA ARG A 51 -16.90 -9.62 11.21
C ARG A 51 -15.85 -9.48 10.10
N MET A 52 -15.05 -10.51 9.87
CA MET A 52 -14.07 -10.55 8.79
C MET A 52 -14.73 -10.33 7.43
N ARG A 53 -15.77 -11.13 7.13
CA ARG A 53 -16.52 -10.97 5.88
C ARG A 53 -17.09 -9.57 5.71
N ARG A 54 -17.69 -9.01 6.76
CA ARG A 54 -18.23 -7.64 6.71
C ARG A 54 -17.14 -6.60 6.41
N MET A 55 -15.97 -6.74 7.02
CA MET A 55 -14.85 -5.83 6.80
C MET A 55 -14.25 -5.97 5.40
N GLU A 56 -14.22 -7.18 4.85
CA GLU A 56 -13.80 -7.44 3.47
C GLU A 56 -14.80 -6.86 2.46
N GLU A 57 -16.10 -7.13 2.62
CA GLU A 57 -17.17 -6.61 1.76
C GLU A 57 -17.25 -5.08 1.81
N ALA A 58 -16.98 -4.47 2.96
CA ALA A 58 -16.95 -3.03 3.14
C ALA A 58 -15.64 -2.37 2.70
N GLY A 59 -14.65 -3.15 2.22
CA GLY A 59 -13.35 -2.64 1.80
C GLY A 59 -12.46 -2.12 2.93
N VAL A 60 -12.78 -2.42 4.19
CA VAL A 60 -11.93 -2.12 5.36
C VAL A 60 -10.68 -3.01 5.31
N ILE A 61 -10.86 -4.30 5.02
CA ILE A 61 -9.78 -5.21 4.68
C ILE A 61 -9.76 -5.30 3.15
N ARG A 62 -8.71 -4.79 2.54
CA ARG A 62 -8.57 -4.74 1.09
C ARG A 62 -7.72 -5.86 0.51
N GLY A 63 -7.07 -6.62 1.37
CA GLY A 63 -6.22 -7.73 0.98
C GLY A 63 -5.31 -8.17 2.11
N TYR A 64 -4.59 -9.24 1.85
CA TYR A 64 -3.59 -9.83 2.73
C TYR A 64 -2.26 -9.84 1.98
N THR A 65 -1.19 -9.51 2.66
CA THR A 65 0.16 -9.48 2.11
C THR A 65 1.14 -10.15 3.04
N ILE A 66 2.34 -10.38 2.53
CA ILE A 66 3.47 -10.88 3.33
C ILE A 66 4.49 -9.77 3.52
N ARG A 67 5.29 -9.89 4.56
CA ARG A 67 6.53 -9.12 4.71
C ARG A 67 7.69 -10.02 4.37
N GLU A 68 8.54 -9.57 3.47
CA GLU A 68 9.73 -10.29 3.04
C GLU A 68 10.97 -9.60 3.64
N ALA A 69 11.95 -10.37 4.02
CA ALA A 69 13.21 -9.85 4.54
C ALA A 69 14.40 -10.42 3.74
N GLY A 70 15.35 -9.56 3.41
CA GLY A 70 16.62 -9.97 2.77
C GLY A 70 16.50 -10.35 1.28
N ILE A 71 15.39 -10.01 0.62
CA ILE A 71 15.20 -10.24 -0.81
C ILE A 71 15.08 -8.87 -1.50
N GLY A 72 15.98 -8.60 -2.45
CA GLY A 72 15.97 -7.35 -3.20
C GLY A 72 16.28 -6.10 -2.37
N LEU A 73 15.88 -4.96 -2.88
CA LEU A 73 15.99 -3.67 -2.20
C LEU A 73 14.66 -2.93 -2.23
N THR A 74 14.43 -2.14 -1.20
CA THR A 74 13.29 -1.23 -1.10
C THR A 74 13.74 0.21 -1.26
N ALA A 75 13.01 0.99 -2.04
CA ALA A 75 13.25 2.41 -2.22
C ALA A 75 11.96 3.21 -2.04
N LEU A 76 12.09 4.42 -1.52
CA LEU A 76 11.05 5.43 -1.52
C LEU A 76 11.34 6.40 -2.65
N VAL A 77 10.46 6.48 -3.63
CA VAL A 77 10.59 7.41 -4.76
C VAL A 77 9.59 8.54 -4.57
N ARG A 78 10.12 9.71 -4.25
CA ARG A 78 9.34 10.94 -4.12
C ARG A 78 9.25 11.61 -5.47
N LEU A 79 8.04 12.02 -5.86
CA LEU A 79 7.80 12.71 -7.11
C LEU A 79 7.11 14.04 -6.82
N LYS A 80 7.59 15.07 -7.49
CA LYS A 80 6.89 16.35 -7.58
C LYS A 80 6.29 16.47 -8.97
N VAL A 81 4.99 16.75 -9.02
CA VAL A 81 4.24 16.87 -10.28
C VAL A 81 4.20 18.32 -10.72
N GLY A 82 4.23 18.51 -12.02
CA GLY A 82 4.11 19.82 -12.63
C GLY A 82 2.68 20.36 -12.64
N PRO A 83 2.51 21.66 -12.91
CA PRO A 83 1.19 22.27 -13.03
C PRO A 83 0.37 21.61 -14.14
N GLY A 84 -0.85 21.22 -13.82
CA GLY A 84 -1.78 20.61 -14.77
C GLY A 84 -1.72 19.09 -14.87
N ALA A 85 -0.82 18.44 -14.14
CA ALA A 85 -0.80 16.99 -14.07
C ALA A 85 -1.98 16.45 -13.22
N GLU A 86 -2.60 15.39 -13.71
CA GLU A 86 -3.66 14.67 -13.01
C GLU A 86 -3.04 13.66 -12.04
N ILE A 87 -2.76 14.11 -10.78
CA ILE A 87 -2.05 13.33 -9.75
C ILE A 87 -2.65 11.95 -9.57
N GLY A 88 -3.99 11.85 -9.46
CA GLY A 88 -4.67 10.58 -9.23
C GLY A 88 -4.52 9.60 -10.40
N THR A 89 -4.50 10.09 -11.63
CA THR A 89 -4.28 9.28 -12.83
C THR A 89 -2.86 8.72 -12.85
N LEU A 90 -1.88 9.58 -12.61
CA LEU A 90 -0.46 9.19 -12.57
C LEU A 90 -0.17 8.20 -11.43
N ALA A 91 -0.71 8.46 -10.24
CA ALA A 91 -0.59 7.56 -9.09
C ALA A 91 -1.22 6.19 -9.37
N GLY A 92 -2.40 6.16 -9.99
CA GLY A 92 -3.10 4.93 -10.36
C GLY A 92 -2.35 4.12 -11.41
N GLU A 93 -1.72 4.78 -12.38
CA GLU A 93 -0.89 4.13 -13.38
C GLU A 93 0.33 3.48 -12.72
N PHE A 94 1.09 4.23 -11.92
CA PHE A 94 2.27 3.70 -11.23
C PHE A 94 1.95 2.56 -10.27
N ALA A 95 0.84 2.65 -9.54
CA ALA A 95 0.42 1.60 -8.60
C ALA A 95 0.14 0.24 -9.28
N GLY A 96 -0.08 0.23 -10.60
CA GLY A 96 -0.26 -0.99 -11.39
C GLY A 96 1.04 -1.62 -11.89
N TRP A 97 2.19 -0.98 -11.70
CA TRP A 97 3.46 -1.48 -12.27
C TRP A 97 4.13 -2.51 -11.38
N GLU A 98 4.77 -3.49 -12.01
CA GLU A 98 5.65 -4.43 -11.34
C GLU A 98 6.82 -3.68 -10.67
N GLY A 99 7.17 -4.10 -9.46
CA GLY A 99 8.20 -3.44 -8.64
C GLY A 99 7.67 -2.25 -7.82
N ILE A 100 6.40 -1.83 -7.98
CA ILE A 100 5.77 -0.83 -7.13
C ILE A 100 4.80 -1.52 -6.17
N GLU A 101 5.08 -1.44 -4.87
CA GLU A 101 4.23 -2.00 -3.82
C GLU A 101 2.98 -1.15 -3.61
N CYS A 102 3.17 0.17 -3.49
CA CYS A 102 2.08 1.13 -3.35
C CYS A 102 2.53 2.55 -3.72
N VAL A 103 1.56 3.41 -3.98
CA VAL A 103 1.77 4.84 -4.22
C VAL A 103 0.88 5.63 -3.28
N TYR A 104 1.46 6.61 -2.60
CA TYR A 104 0.76 7.54 -1.73
C TYR A 104 0.75 8.93 -2.35
N GLU A 105 -0.41 9.58 -2.37
CA GLU A 105 -0.48 11.03 -2.50
C GLU A 105 -0.21 11.64 -1.12
N ILE A 106 0.72 12.57 -1.04
CA ILE A 106 1.17 13.17 0.22
C ILE A 106 1.07 14.69 0.18
N SER A 107 1.02 15.29 1.35
CA SER A 107 1.18 16.73 1.53
C SER A 107 2.64 17.06 1.87
N GLY A 108 3.16 18.17 1.38
CA GLY A 108 4.52 18.65 1.67
C GLY A 108 5.32 18.94 0.41
N ASP A 109 6.64 18.66 0.46
CA ASP A 109 7.57 19.02 -0.62
C ASP A 109 7.43 18.13 -1.87
N ALA A 110 6.92 16.92 -1.71
CA ALA A 110 6.56 16.02 -2.81
C ALA A 110 5.04 15.86 -2.88
N ASP A 111 4.53 15.48 -4.03
CA ASP A 111 3.11 15.22 -4.27
C ASP A 111 2.79 13.72 -4.18
N LEU A 112 3.72 12.86 -4.61
CA LEU A 112 3.59 11.41 -4.56
C LEU A 112 4.80 10.77 -3.90
N VAL A 113 4.58 9.64 -3.23
CA VAL A 113 5.62 8.71 -2.80
C VAL A 113 5.26 7.32 -3.27
N ALA A 114 6.11 6.73 -4.10
CA ALA A 114 6.02 5.32 -4.47
C ALA A 114 6.94 4.49 -3.57
N VAL A 115 6.41 3.42 -2.99
CA VAL A 115 7.19 2.38 -2.33
C VAL A 115 7.55 1.34 -3.40
N VAL A 116 8.83 1.21 -3.65
CA VAL A 116 9.40 0.37 -4.71
C VAL A 116 10.13 -0.80 -4.08
N HIS A 117 9.87 -2.00 -4.59
CA HIS A 117 10.59 -3.22 -4.22
C HIS A 117 11.08 -3.92 -5.48
N VAL A 118 12.40 -4.06 -5.64
CA VAL A 118 13.04 -4.60 -6.83
C VAL A 118 14.26 -5.45 -6.45
N ASP A 119 14.73 -6.30 -7.36
CA ASP A 119 15.81 -7.25 -7.08
C ASP A 119 17.15 -6.55 -6.81
N ASP A 120 17.46 -5.50 -7.55
CA ASP A 120 18.75 -4.80 -7.47
C ASP A 120 18.68 -3.34 -7.95
N THR A 121 19.83 -2.67 -7.90
CA THR A 121 19.95 -1.27 -8.33
C THR A 121 19.79 -1.08 -9.84
N VAL A 122 20.02 -2.11 -10.64
CA VAL A 122 19.82 -2.05 -12.10
C VAL A 122 18.33 -2.02 -12.40
N ALA A 123 17.57 -2.92 -11.76
CA ALA A 123 16.10 -2.95 -11.87
C ALA A 123 15.49 -1.64 -11.35
N LEU A 124 16.01 -1.08 -10.24
CA LEU A 124 15.59 0.22 -9.74
C LEU A 124 15.79 1.31 -10.78
N ARG A 125 16.97 1.39 -11.39
CA ARG A 125 17.26 2.39 -12.42
C ARG A 125 16.31 2.29 -13.60
N VAL A 126 16.06 1.08 -14.10
CA VAL A 126 15.12 0.84 -15.21
C VAL A 126 13.70 1.32 -14.84
N LEU A 127 13.27 1.03 -13.62
CA LEU A 127 11.96 1.47 -13.15
C LEU A 127 11.87 3.00 -13.04
N LEU A 128 12.91 3.66 -12.52
CA LEU A 128 12.96 5.13 -12.43
C LEU A 128 12.94 5.79 -13.82
N GLU A 129 13.70 5.26 -14.78
CA GLU A 129 13.67 5.73 -16.16
C GLU A 129 12.28 5.56 -16.77
N LYS A 130 11.64 4.42 -16.54
CA LYS A 130 10.26 4.16 -16.97
C LYS A 130 9.26 5.16 -16.37
N MET A 131 9.37 5.42 -15.06
CA MET A 131 8.52 6.42 -14.37
C MET A 131 8.67 7.80 -14.99
N TRP A 132 9.91 8.21 -15.24
CA TRP A 132 10.21 9.51 -15.83
C TRP A 132 9.64 9.69 -17.24
N HIS A 133 9.65 8.62 -18.05
CA HIS A 133 9.19 8.66 -19.44
C HIS A 133 7.69 8.37 -19.61
N ALA A 134 7.04 7.80 -18.62
CA ALA A 134 5.62 7.50 -18.69
C ALA A 134 4.74 8.75 -18.61
N ALA A 135 5.20 9.74 -17.85
CA ALA A 135 4.49 11.01 -17.76
C ALA A 135 4.80 11.90 -18.99
N PRO A 136 3.81 12.62 -19.52
CA PRO A 136 4.04 13.65 -20.51
C PRO A 136 5.13 14.65 -20.06
N PRO A 137 5.88 15.27 -21.01
CA PRO A 137 6.93 16.20 -20.66
C PRO A 137 6.42 17.33 -19.75
N GLY A 138 7.06 17.48 -18.58
CA GLY A 138 6.71 18.51 -17.61
C GLY A 138 5.66 18.09 -16.56
N GLU A 139 5.06 16.92 -16.65
CA GLU A 139 4.17 16.41 -15.60
C GLU A 139 4.92 15.93 -14.35
N ILE A 140 6.13 15.40 -14.50
CA ILE A 140 7.04 15.15 -13.38
C ILE A 140 8.12 16.24 -13.42
N SER A 141 8.17 17.06 -12.38
CA SER A 141 9.15 18.14 -12.28
C SER A 141 10.44 17.71 -11.59
N THR A 142 10.35 16.87 -10.57
CA THR A 142 11.51 16.32 -9.85
C THR A 142 11.22 14.92 -9.33
N THR A 143 12.28 14.12 -9.22
CA THR A 143 12.27 12.84 -8.52
C THR A 143 13.40 12.80 -7.50
N GLN A 144 13.12 12.22 -6.34
CA GLN A 144 14.11 11.93 -5.31
C GLN A 144 13.95 10.48 -4.87
N THR A 145 15.04 9.72 -4.89
CA THR A 145 15.02 8.30 -4.50
C THR A 145 15.83 8.11 -3.24
N GLU A 146 15.23 7.48 -2.25
CA GLU A 146 15.83 7.12 -0.96
C GLU A 146 15.82 5.60 -0.84
N LEU A 147 17.00 4.98 -0.66
CA LEU A 147 17.08 3.55 -0.39
C LEU A 147 16.78 3.28 1.08
N VAL A 148 15.93 2.29 1.34
CA VAL A 148 15.70 1.78 2.68
C VAL A 148 16.90 0.92 3.06
N LEU A 149 17.63 1.33 4.09
CA LEU A 149 18.83 0.61 4.56
C LEU A 149 18.49 -0.49 5.56
N GLU A 150 17.45 -0.27 6.38
CA GLU A 150 17.00 -1.20 7.41
C GLU A 150 15.53 -0.99 7.70
N GLN A 151 14.82 -2.08 7.98
CA GLN A 151 13.43 -2.06 8.41
C GLN A 151 13.33 -2.73 9.78
N TYR A 152 12.74 -2.03 10.75
CA TYR A 152 12.55 -2.49 12.13
C TYR A 152 11.11 -2.97 12.39
#